data_afdc3955436bbb53fd02acadabd0f006
#
_entry.id   afdc3955436bbb53fd02acadabd0f006
#
_cell.length_a   1.000
_cell.length_b   1.000
_cell.length_c   1.000
_cell.angle_alpha   90.00
_cell.angle_beta   90.00
_cell.angle_gamma   90.00
#
_symmetry.space_group_name_H-M   'P 1'
#
loop_
_entity.id
_entity.type
_entity.pdbx_description
1 polymer ?
#
loop_
_entity_poly.entity_id
_entity_poly.type
_entity_poly.pdbx_seq_one_letter_code
_entity_poly.pdbx_strand_id
1 'polypeptide(L)'
;MRIGMILDAVFPPDPRVENEAVSLVKAGHEVFLFCLHYGQQKQSEVINGIEVKRYLSNTLEYKVSALAYTIPLYTFLMKRKIRQFIKENKVEVLHIHDIRIAGAVFGVNKKYKLPTVLDLHENRPEIMRFYPHLLRFPGKYVISSKKWKNKEEEFIRKATTVIVVTSEAKDEIKKRLPIDTDKIVEVPNTVRQSFYKSPRVYPEILKQYSNSFVVLYIGDTGLRRGLKTAIKSVHLIKNKIENIKLVIVGKNTTDIILKNLVKNLQVEAHVDFLGWKDQSLFQSYILSSAICISPLHRNVHHDTTYANKIFQYMSLGRPVLGSNASAQEKIIKKANAGLIHQDRDVKDFSNKVLELYNNKDLREEFGKNGSEFIENEFSWENTSKKLLHVYANLKN
;
A
#
# COMPACT_ATOMS: atom_id res chain seq x y z
N MET A 1 7.72 11.10 -24.41
CA MET A 1 8.76 11.59 -23.46
C MET A 1 9.56 10.41 -22.95
N ARG A 2 10.81 10.67 -22.60
CA ARG A 2 11.72 9.71 -21.93
C ARG A 2 11.63 9.92 -20.41
N ILE A 3 10.88 9.06 -19.75
CA ILE A 3 10.57 9.17 -18.32
C ILE A 3 11.55 8.33 -17.52
N GLY A 4 12.28 8.95 -16.60
CA GLY A 4 13.14 8.27 -15.64
C GLY A 4 12.42 8.07 -14.30
N MET A 5 11.89 6.89 -14.06
CA MET A 5 11.31 6.49 -12.76
C MET A 5 12.44 6.05 -11.83
N ILE A 6 12.46 6.54 -10.60
CA ILE A 6 13.55 6.28 -9.65
C ILE A 6 13.00 5.64 -8.38
N LEU A 7 13.32 4.36 -8.21
CA LEU A 7 12.94 3.52 -7.07
C LEU A 7 14.20 3.04 -6.34
N ASP A 8 14.34 3.32 -5.05
CA ASP A 8 15.47 2.84 -4.24
C ASP A 8 15.18 1.48 -3.54
N ALA A 9 14.59 0.58 -4.28
CA ALA A 9 14.30 -0.78 -3.89
C ALA A 9 14.60 -1.76 -5.04
N VAL A 10 14.44 -3.06 -4.78
CA VAL A 10 14.51 -4.12 -5.80
C VAL A 10 13.24 -4.08 -6.63
N PHE A 11 13.37 -4.31 -7.94
CA PHE A 11 12.22 -4.47 -8.85
C PHE A 11 12.46 -5.64 -9.82
N PRO A 12 11.42 -6.47 -10.11
CA PRO A 12 10.20 -6.64 -9.33
C PRO A 12 10.42 -7.30 -7.95
N PRO A 13 9.43 -7.35 -7.03
CA PRO A 13 8.07 -6.90 -7.17
C PRO A 13 7.83 -5.51 -6.57
N ASP A 14 7.17 -4.64 -7.29
CA ASP A 14 6.51 -3.44 -6.77
C ASP A 14 5.27 -3.15 -7.62
N PRO A 15 4.07 -3.58 -7.18
CA PRO A 15 2.85 -3.46 -7.97
C PRO A 15 2.47 -2.02 -8.33
N ARG A 16 2.74 -1.02 -7.46
CA ARG A 16 2.44 0.37 -7.77
C ARG A 16 3.34 0.90 -8.87
N VAL A 17 4.65 0.76 -8.69
CA VAL A 17 5.63 1.20 -9.69
C VAL A 17 5.40 0.53 -11.03
N GLU A 18 5.11 -0.78 -11.03
CA GLU A 18 4.79 -1.52 -12.25
C GLU A 18 3.51 -1.02 -12.92
N ASN A 19 2.45 -0.77 -12.13
CA ASN A 19 1.18 -0.27 -12.64
C ASN A 19 1.35 1.09 -13.33
N GLU A 20 2.05 2.01 -12.69
CA GLU A 20 2.33 3.34 -13.23
C GLU A 20 3.20 3.28 -14.48
N ALA A 21 4.32 2.54 -14.41
CA ALA A 21 5.24 2.39 -15.52
C ALA A 21 4.58 1.79 -16.76
N VAL A 22 3.83 0.70 -16.60
CA VAL A 22 3.09 0.04 -17.70
C VAL A 22 2.03 0.97 -18.29
N SER A 23 1.35 1.78 -17.46
CA SER A 23 0.35 2.73 -17.96
C SER A 23 0.99 3.83 -18.82
N LEU A 24 2.17 4.31 -18.41
CA LEU A 24 2.93 5.29 -19.18
C LEU A 24 3.50 4.70 -20.47
N VAL A 25 3.99 3.45 -20.46
CA VAL A 25 4.41 2.73 -21.67
C VAL A 25 3.24 2.59 -22.65
N LYS A 26 2.06 2.18 -22.19
CA LYS A 26 0.85 2.07 -23.01
C LYS A 26 0.39 3.41 -23.57
N ALA A 27 0.70 4.51 -22.91
CA ALA A 27 0.42 5.87 -23.38
C ALA A 27 1.48 6.40 -24.38
N GLY A 28 2.42 5.56 -24.81
CA GLY A 28 3.45 5.91 -25.81
C GLY A 28 4.67 6.65 -25.25
N HIS A 29 4.94 6.53 -23.94
CA HIS A 29 6.16 7.05 -23.35
C HIS A 29 7.25 5.96 -23.31
N GLU A 30 8.52 6.37 -23.41
CA GLU A 30 9.67 5.52 -23.11
C GLU A 30 9.94 5.61 -21.61
N VAL A 31 9.80 4.49 -20.90
CA VAL A 31 9.94 4.42 -19.43
C VAL A 31 11.21 3.68 -19.07
N PHE A 32 12.11 4.36 -18.39
CA PHE A 32 13.35 3.85 -17.82
C PHE A 32 13.19 3.78 -16.30
N LEU A 33 13.35 2.60 -15.71
CA LEU A 33 13.25 2.41 -14.27
C LEU A 33 14.63 2.20 -13.64
N PHE A 34 15.09 3.19 -12.89
CA PHE A 34 16.20 3.01 -11.95
C PHE A 34 15.74 2.20 -10.76
N CYS A 35 16.40 1.10 -10.44
CA CYS A 35 16.18 0.34 -9.22
C CYS A 35 17.49 -0.26 -8.70
N LEU A 36 17.44 -0.88 -7.52
CA LEU A 36 18.61 -1.47 -6.87
C LEU A 36 18.60 -3.00 -7.03
N HIS A 37 19.80 -3.61 -7.01
CA HIS A 37 19.96 -5.06 -6.92
C HIS A 37 21.10 -5.43 -5.96
N TYR A 38 21.09 -6.68 -5.46
CA TYR A 38 22.03 -7.19 -4.47
C TYR A 38 22.86 -8.38 -5.01
N GLY A 39 23.15 -8.39 -6.31
CA GLY A 39 24.15 -9.26 -6.93
C GLY A 39 23.63 -10.35 -7.87
N GLN A 40 22.36 -10.77 -7.80
CA GLN A 40 21.86 -11.92 -8.58
C GLN A 40 21.04 -11.57 -9.83
N GLN A 41 20.68 -10.31 -10.02
CA GLN A 41 19.80 -9.87 -11.09
C GLN A 41 20.61 -9.24 -12.24
N LYS A 42 20.10 -9.36 -13.48
CA LYS A 42 20.67 -8.68 -14.66
C LYS A 42 20.66 -7.17 -14.45
N GLN A 43 21.74 -6.50 -14.85
CA GLN A 43 21.84 -5.04 -14.72
C GLN A 43 20.81 -4.29 -15.59
N SER A 44 20.44 -4.86 -16.73
CA SER A 44 19.44 -4.26 -17.63
C SER A 44 18.58 -5.36 -18.24
N GLU A 45 17.29 -5.14 -18.29
CA GLU A 45 16.31 -5.97 -19.01
C GLU A 45 15.03 -5.17 -19.29
N VAL A 46 14.20 -5.69 -20.20
CA VAL A 46 12.88 -5.11 -20.49
C VAL A 46 11.82 -5.98 -19.82
N ILE A 47 10.97 -5.37 -19.00
CA ILE A 47 9.86 -6.03 -18.32
C ILE A 47 8.57 -5.27 -18.64
N ASN A 48 7.62 -5.90 -19.32
CA ASN A 48 6.35 -5.30 -19.71
C ASN A 48 6.49 -3.94 -20.45
N GLY A 49 7.54 -3.80 -21.27
CA GLY A 49 7.87 -2.58 -22.00
C GLY A 49 8.65 -1.54 -21.20
N ILE A 50 8.97 -1.83 -19.94
CA ILE A 50 9.76 -0.96 -19.06
C ILE A 50 11.24 -1.30 -19.21
N GLU A 51 12.08 -0.32 -19.53
CA GLU A 51 13.54 -0.42 -19.54
C GLU A 51 14.10 -0.41 -18.10
N VAL A 52 14.23 -1.58 -17.47
CA VAL A 52 14.72 -1.70 -16.10
C VAL A 52 16.24 -1.60 -16.07
N LYS A 53 16.76 -0.64 -15.33
CA LYS A 53 18.19 -0.38 -15.11
C LYS A 53 18.54 -0.56 -13.63
N ARG A 54 19.23 -1.64 -13.30
CA ARG A 54 19.57 -2.00 -11.92
C ARG A 54 20.97 -1.57 -11.55
N TYR A 55 21.09 -0.94 -10.40
CA TYR A 55 22.36 -0.47 -9.84
C TYR A 55 22.72 -1.30 -8.60
N LEU A 56 23.97 -1.79 -8.57
CA LEU A 56 24.44 -2.60 -7.46
C LEU A 56 24.36 -1.83 -6.14
N SER A 57 23.78 -2.46 -5.15
CA SER A 57 23.71 -2.01 -3.76
C SER A 57 24.14 -3.13 -2.81
N ASN A 58 24.29 -2.80 -1.55
CA ASN A 58 24.64 -3.75 -0.52
C ASN A 58 23.90 -3.47 0.79
N THR A 59 24.00 -4.40 1.73
CA THR A 59 23.33 -4.31 3.03
C THR A 59 23.72 -3.06 3.82
N LEU A 60 24.95 -2.56 3.65
CA LEU A 60 25.40 -1.34 4.32
C LEU A 60 24.72 -0.10 3.73
N GLU A 61 24.67 0.03 2.40
CA GLU A 61 23.93 1.11 1.73
C GLU A 61 22.46 1.11 2.16
N TYR A 62 21.82 -0.07 2.24
CA TYR A 62 20.45 -0.21 2.73
C TYR A 62 20.29 0.29 4.18
N LYS A 63 21.19 -0.12 5.09
CA LYS A 63 21.15 0.34 6.50
C LYS A 63 21.37 1.85 6.61
N VAL A 64 22.31 2.39 5.83
CA VAL A 64 22.60 3.85 5.81
C VAL A 64 21.45 4.65 5.18
N SER A 65 20.60 4.06 4.34
CA SER A 65 19.43 4.74 3.76
C SER A 65 18.44 5.22 4.83
N ALA A 66 18.33 4.50 5.96
CA ALA A 66 17.51 4.95 7.10
C ALA A 66 18.03 6.26 7.72
N LEU A 67 19.30 6.59 7.50
CA LEU A 67 19.99 7.79 7.96
C LEU A 67 20.03 8.90 6.89
N ALA A 68 19.35 8.75 5.77
CA ALA A 68 19.48 9.61 4.59
C ALA A 68 19.39 11.12 4.89
N TYR A 69 18.63 11.51 5.93
CA TYR A 69 18.46 12.90 6.34
C TYR A 69 19.13 13.26 7.68
N THR A 70 19.95 12.37 8.18
CA THR A 70 20.85 12.62 9.32
C THR A 70 22.29 12.69 8.87
N ILE A 71 22.73 11.75 8.04
CA ILE A 71 24.08 11.64 7.49
C ILE A 71 23.99 11.62 5.96
N PRO A 72 24.67 12.52 5.24
CA PRO A 72 24.50 12.67 3.79
C PRO A 72 25.14 11.55 2.94
N LEU A 73 25.72 10.52 3.57
CA LEU A 73 26.44 9.44 2.87
C LEU A 73 25.57 8.72 1.83
N TYR A 74 24.37 8.29 2.23
CA TYR A 74 23.43 7.64 1.31
C TYR A 74 23.10 8.55 0.11
N THR A 75 22.77 9.81 0.40
CA THR A 75 22.47 10.80 -0.63
C THR A 75 23.65 11.00 -1.59
N PHE A 76 24.88 11.00 -1.09
CA PHE A 76 26.07 11.14 -1.92
C PHE A 76 26.27 9.93 -2.85
N LEU A 77 26.17 8.72 -2.32
CA LEU A 77 26.29 7.48 -3.10
C LEU A 77 25.24 7.39 -4.22
N MET A 78 23.99 7.68 -3.90
CA MET A 78 22.90 7.64 -4.88
C MET A 78 23.03 8.72 -5.96
N LYS A 79 23.57 9.91 -5.66
CA LYS A 79 23.79 10.97 -6.65
C LYS A 79 24.66 10.53 -7.82
N ARG A 80 25.68 9.70 -7.61
CA ARG A 80 26.54 9.20 -8.67
C ARG A 80 25.74 8.28 -9.61
N LYS A 81 25.02 7.31 -9.04
CA LYS A 81 24.21 6.34 -9.78
C LYS A 81 23.08 7.05 -10.57
N ILE A 82 22.38 7.99 -9.94
CA ILE A 82 21.30 8.76 -10.57
C ILE A 82 21.83 9.65 -11.73
N ARG A 83 22.98 10.29 -11.55
CA ARG A 83 23.58 11.11 -12.62
C ARG A 83 23.93 10.27 -13.86
N GLN A 84 24.48 9.09 -13.64
CA GLN A 84 24.77 8.12 -14.70
C GLN A 84 23.48 7.71 -15.40
N PHE A 85 22.45 7.32 -14.66
CA PHE A 85 21.14 6.93 -15.17
C PHE A 85 20.50 8.01 -16.06
N ILE A 86 20.45 9.25 -15.59
CA ILE A 86 19.87 10.38 -16.36
C ILE A 86 20.62 10.58 -17.68
N LYS A 87 21.95 10.54 -17.64
CA LYS A 87 22.79 10.78 -18.81
C LYS A 87 22.66 9.67 -19.86
N GLU A 88 22.77 8.41 -19.42
CA GLU A 88 22.75 7.25 -20.30
C GLU A 88 21.39 7.06 -20.99
N ASN A 89 20.31 7.35 -20.28
CA ASN A 89 18.96 7.16 -20.80
C ASN A 89 18.32 8.44 -21.35
N LYS A 90 19.06 9.57 -21.43
CA LYS A 90 18.59 10.86 -21.95
C LYS A 90 17.20 11.24 -21.36
N VAL A 91 17.06 11.13 -20.02
CA VAL A 91 15.81 11.35 -19.32
C VAL A 91 15.34 12.79 -19.47
N GLU A 92 14.05 12.97 -19.75
CA GLU A 92 13.39 14.29 -19.92
C GLU A 92 12.54 14.68 -18.71
N VAL A 93 12.01 13.70 -17.98
CA VAL A 93 11.19 13.88 -16.76
C VAL A 93 11.63 12.89 -15.70
N LEU A 94 11.70 13.33 -14.45
CA LEU A 94 12.04 12.50 -13.31
C LEU A 94 10.79 12.16 -12.49
N HIS A 95 10.45 10.87 -12.37
CA HIS A 95 9.42 10.36 -11.51
C HIS A 95 10.08 9.73 -10.27
N ILE A 96 9.83 10.28 -9.10
CA ILE A 96 10.54 9.94 -7.85
C ILE A 96 9.60 9.16 -6.95
N HIS A 97 9.88 7.88 -6.74
CA HIS A 97 9.10 7.03 -5.85
C HIS A 97 9.59 7.18 -4.42
N ASP A 98 8.74 7.80 -3.61
CA ASP A 98 8.96 8.04 -2.18
C ASP A 98 10.06 9.08 -1.85
N ILE A 99 10.06 9.52 -0.60
CA ILE A 99 10.97 10.60 -0.14
C ILE A 99 12.39 10.11 0.12
N ARG A 100 12.64 8.83 0.36
CA ARG A 100 13.95 8.32 0.79
C ARG A 100 15.08 8.66 -0.19
N ILE A 101 14.84 8.48 -1.50
CA ILE A 101 15.80 8.80 -2.56
C ILE A 101 15.68 10.24 -3.08
N ALA A 102 14.59 10.93 -2.75
CA ALA A 102 14.28 12.25 -3.28
C ALA A 102 15.41 13.27 -3.07
N GLY A 103 16.09 13.24 -1.93
CA GLY A 103 17.21 14.14 -1.65
C GLY A 103 18.38 13.98 -2.62
N ALA A 104 18.66 12.77 -3.08
CA ALA A 104 19.69 12.51 -4.07
C ALA A 104 19.23 13.00 -5.47
N VAL A 105 17.98 12.71 -5.84
CA VAL A 105 17.40 13.11 -7.13
C VAL A 105 17.36 14.64 -7.26
N PHE A 106 16.75 15.35 -6.31
CA PHE A 106 16.72 16.82 -6.32
C PHE A 106 18.12 17.44 -6.28
N GLY A 107 19.08 16.80 -5.57
CA GLY A 107 20.46 17.23 -5.55
C GLY A 107 21.16 17.13 -6.91
N VAL A 108 20.88 16.10 -7.69
CA VAL A 108 21.39 15.92 -9.07
C VAL A 108 20.65 16.83 -10.05
N ASN A 109 19.33 16.95 -9.90
CA ASN A 109 18.47 17.72 -10.78
C ASN A 109 18.73 19.23 -10.77
N LYS A 110 19.45 19.75 -9.75
CA LYS A 110 19.93 21.16 -9.77
C LYS A 110 20.70 21.50 -11.05
N LYS A 111 21.44 20.51 -11.62
CA LYS A 111 22.19 20.66 -12.88
C LYS A 111 21.31 20.51 -14.10
N TYR A 112 20.40 19.52 -14.11
CA TYR A 112 19.63 19.15 -15.30
C TYR A 112 18.34 19.95 -15.45
N LYS A 113 17.77 20.43 -14.33
CA LYS A 113 16.54 21.24 -14.28
C LYS A 113 15.33 20.57 -14.95
N LEU A 114 15.26 19.25 -14.91
CA LEU A 114 14.15 18.48 -15.48
C LEU A 114 12.87 18.65 -14.63
N PRO A 115 11.69 18.60 -15.26
CA PRO A 115 10.43 18.46 -14.54
C PRO A 115 10.46 17.25 -13.62
N THR A 116 9.80 17.35 -12.45
CA THR A 116 9.81 16.30 -11.43
C THR A 116 8.40 15.95 -10.98
N VAL A 117 8.07 14.67 -10.98
CA VAL A 117 6.88 14.10 -10.35
C VAL A 117 7.35 13.41 -9.07
N LEU A 118 6.89 13.86 -7.91
CA LEU A 118 7.16 13.23 -6.63
C LEU A 118 5.95 12.40 -6.22
N ASP A 119 6.09 11.07 -6.23
CA ASP A 119 5.03 10.14 -5.86
C ASP A 119 5.20 9.67 -4.42
N LEU A 120 4.26 10.09 -3.57
CA LEU A 120 4.22 9.76 -2.15
C LEU A 120 3.31 8.55 -1.93
N HIS A 121 3.90 7.35 -1.85
CA HIS A 121 3.16 6.09 -1.70
C HIS A 121 2.45 5.98 -0.35
N GLU A 122 3.05 6.59 0.68
CA GLU A 122 2.56 6.54 2.06
C GLU A 122 3.11 7.72 2.87
N ASN A 123 2.52 8.00 4.02
CA ASN A 123 3.07 8.98 4.95
C ASN A 123 4.30 8.40 5.65
N ARG A 124 5.45 8.42 4.96
CA ARG A 124 6.70 7.81 5.42
C ARG A 124 7.15 8.33 6.79
N PRO A 125 7.14 9.64 7.10
CA PRO A 125 7.53 10.13 8.42
C PRO A 125 6.67 9.58 9.56
N GLU A 126 5.39 9.36 9.31
CA GLU A 126 4.47 8.83 10.32
C GLU A 126 4.61 7.31 10.48
N ILE A 127 4.80 6.55 9.39
CA ILE A 127 4.98 5.09 9.49
C ILE A 127 6.27 4.73 10.22
N MET A 128 7.32 5.56 10.09
CA MET A 128 8.60 5.36 10.79
C MET A 128 8.44 5.31 12.32
N ARG A 129 7.43 5.98 12.88
CA ARG A 129 7.15 5.94 14.33
C ARG A 129 6.76 4.55 14.84
N PHE A 130 6.41 3.61 13.95
CA PHE A 130 6.02 2.25 14.29
C PHE A 130 7.12 1.21 14.07
N TYR A 131 8.29 1.62 13.57
CA TYR A 131 9.39 0.68 13.35
C TYR A 131 10.10 0.36 14.67
N PRO A 132 10.16 -0.92 15.10
CA PRO A 132 10.73 -1.30 16.40
C PRO A 132 12.18 -0.84 16.58
N HIS A 133 12.99 -0.84 15.52
CA HIS A 133 14.37 -0.40 15.56
C HIS A 133 14.54 1.13 15.74
N LEU A 134 13.49 1.92 15.46
CA LEU A 134 13.47 3.36 15.70
C LEU A 134 12.95 3.72 17.11
N LEU A 135 12.42 2.75 17.84
CA LEU A 135 11.98 2.92 19.23
C LEU A 135 13.07 2.52 20.24
N ARG A 136 14.17 1.89 19.79
CA ARG A 136 15.27 1.39 20.63
C ARG A 136 16.58 2.14 20.32
N PHE A 137 17.54 2.07 21.26
CA PHE A 137 18.92 2.53 21.02
C PHE A 137 19.59 1.70 19.89
N PRO A 138 20.38 2.29 18.98
CA PRO A 138 20.66 3.72 18.81
C PRO A 138 19.62 4.47 17.93
N GLY A 139 18.71 3.75 17.24
CA GLY A 139 17.81 4.30 16.23
C GLY A 139 16.98 5.49 16.73
N LYS A 140 16.47 5.41 17.97
CA LYS A 140 15.67 6.49 18.61
C LYS A 140 16.36 7.86 18.63
N TYR A 141 17.69 7.88 18.74
CA TYR A 141 18.46 9.12 18.86
C TYR A 141 19.04 9.60 17.52
N VAL A 142 19.23 8.69 16.59
CA VAL A 142 19.93 8.97 15.32
C VAL A 142 18.95 9.23 14.18
N ILE A 143 17.78 8.59 14.18
CA ILE A 143 16.79 8.72 13.10
C ILE A 143 15.59 9.55 13.61
N SER A 144 15.44 10.76 13.08
CA SER A 144 14.39 11.69 13.48
C SER A 144 13.25 11.75 12.46
N SER A 145 12.06 11.27 12.81
CA SER A 145 10.85 11.42 11.99
C SER A 145 10.53 12.89 11.66
N LYS A 146 10.86 13.83 12.56
CA LYS A 146 10.71 15.26 12.34
C LYS A 146 11.62 15.77 11.20
N LYS A 147 12.89 15.32 11.15
CA LYS A 147 13.80 15.66 10.04
C LYS A 147 13.29 15.11 8.71
N TRP A 148 12.75 13.89 8.70
CA TRP A 148 12.13 13.31 7.52
C TRP A 148 10.91 14.09 7.06
N LYS A 149 10.05 14.51 8.00
CA LYS A 149 8.88 15.36 7.70
C LYS A 149 9.29 16.70 7.09
N ASN A 150 10.27 17.39 7.67
CA ASN A 150 10.79 18.64 7.12
C ASN A 150 11.37 18.46 5.70
N LYS A 151 12.03 17.32 5.44
CA LYS A 151 12.55 17.01 4.10
C LYS A 151 11.43 16.68 3.11
N GLU A 152 10.43 15.94 3.52
CA GLU A 152 9.23 15.72 2.70
C GLU A 152 8.61 17.03 2.27
N GLU A 153 8.42 17.97 3.21
CA GLU A 153 7.89 19.31 2.93
C GLU A 153 8.77 20.13 1.97
N GLU A 154 10.09 20.05 2.14
CA GLU A 154 11.04 20.66 1.21
C GLU A 154 10.89 20.09 -0.21
N PHE A 155 10.76 18.76 -0.35
CA PHE A 155 10.63 18.12 -1.65
C PHE A 155 9.27 18.36 -2.30
N ILE A 156 8.20 18.38 -1.50
CA ILE A 156 6.87 18.78 -1.96
C ILE A 156 6.91 20.19 -2.57
N ARG A 157 7.59 21.16 -1.92
CA ARG A 157 7.74 22.51 -2.49
C ARG A 157 8.55 22.52 -3.79
N LYS A 158 9.58 21.70 -3.91
CA LYS A 158 10.50 21.64 -5.07
C LYS A 158 9.94 20.88 -6.26
N ALA A 159 9.09 19.92 -6.05
CA ALA A 159 8.56 19.08 -7.13
C ALA A 159 7.69 19.93 -8.08
N THR A 160 7.70 19.62 -9.38
CA THR A 160 6.78 20.21 -10.35
C THR A 160 5.37 19.75 -10.07
N THR A 161 5.19 18.43 -9.87
CA THR A 161 3.91 17.82 -9.48
C THR A 161 4.15 16.85 -8.34
N VAL A 162 3.18 16.73 -7.44
CA VAL A 162 3.17 15.77 -6.34
C VAL A 162 1.99 14.82 -6.52
N ILE A 163 2.26 13.52 -6.47
CA ILE A 163 1.23 12.50 -6.46
C ILE A 163 1.04 12.01 -5.03
N VAL A 164 -0.22 11.86 -4.64
CA VAL A 164 -0.64 11.27 -3.37
C VAL A 164 -1.67 10.18 -3.62
N VAL A 165 -1.82 9.25 -2.69
CA VAL A 165 -2.71 8.08 -2.88
C VAL A 165 -4.16 8.33 -2.48
N THR A 166 -4.45 9.39 -1.69
CA THR A 166 -5.79 9.69 -1.17
C THR A 166 -6.06 11.18 -1.12
N SER A 167 -7.33 11.58 -1.12
CA SER A 167 -7.74 12.95 -0.84
C SER A 167 -7.36 13.38 0.58
N GLU A 168 -7.40 12.47 1.55
CA GLU A 168 -7.00 12.72 2.94
C GLU A 168 -5.52 13.07 3.05
N ALA A 169 -4.65 12.42 2.24
CA ALA A 169 -3.23 12.78 2.16
C ALA A 169 -3.04 14.18 1.54
N LYS A 170 -3.80 14.50 0.49
CA LYS A 170 -3.81 15.85 -0.10
C LYS A 170 -4.22 16.90 0.94
N ASP A 171 -5.29 16.64 1.70
CA ASP A 171 -5.78 17.56 2.73
C ASP A 171 -4.81 17.69 3.91
N GLU A 172 -4.13 16.61 4.30
CA GLU A 172 -3.08 16.64 5.34
C GLU A 172 -1.92 17.55 4.90
N ILE A 173 -1.47 17.43 3.66
CA ILE A 173 -0.41 18.30 3.12
C ILE A 173 -0.87 19.76 3.08
N LYS A 174 -2.09 20.03 2.62
CA LYS A 174 -2.66 21.40 2.57
C LYS A 174 -2.70 22.07 3.94
N LYS A 175 -3.07 21.33 4.99
CA LYS A 175 -3.15 21.87 6.36
C LYS A 175 -1.81 22.32 6.91
N ARG A 176 -0.70 21.72 6.47
CA ARG A 176 0.65 22.00 6.98
C ARG A 176 1.53 22.83 6.05
N LEU A 177 1.17 22.93 4.77
CA LEU A 177 1.98 23.64 3.79
C LEU A 177 1.14 24.65 3.00
N PRO A 178 1.53 25.94 2.98
CA PRO A 178 0.96 26.93 2.07
C PRO A 178 1.54 26.75 0.67
N ILE A 179 0.97 25.82 -0.11
CA ILE A 179 1.37 25.54 -1.48
C ILE A 179 0.16 25.54 -2.40
N ASP A 180 0.40 25.76 -3.67
CA ASP A 180 -0.61 25.58 -4.70
C ASP A 180 -1.11 24.14 -4.71
N THR A 181 -2.42 23.99 -4.58
CA THR A 181 -3.08 22.70 -4.47
C THR A 181 -3.24 21.99 -5.81
N ASP A 182 -3.14 22.69 -6.94
CA ASP A 182 -3.27 22.12 -8.28
C ASP A 182 -2.04 21.28 -8.64
N LYS A 183 -0.92 21.57 -7.97
CA LYS A 183 0.28 20.75 -8.07
C LYS A 183 0.15 19.38 -7.37
N ILE A 184 -0.85 19.14 -6.51
CA ILE A 184 -1.06 17.87 -5.81
C ILE A 184 -2.18 17.09 -6.49
N VAL A 185 -1.85 15.96 -7.10
CA VAL A 185 -2.76 15.09 -7.83
C VAL A 185 -2.97 13.80 -7.05
N GLU A 186 -4.22 13.38 -6.88
CA GLU A 186 -4.56 12.11 -6.27
C GLU A 186 -4.54 11.01 -7.33
N VAL A 187 -3.64 10.01 -7.16
CA VAL A 187 -3.58 8.78 -7.97
C VAL A 187 -3.64 7.59 -7.02
N PRO A 188 -4.83 7.06 -6.74
CA PRO A 188 -5.00 5.94 -5.83
C PRO A 188 -4.30 4.67 -6.33
N ASN A 189 -3.71 3.93 -5.40
CA ASN A 189 -3.16 2.61 -5.69
C ASN A 189 -4.28 1.57 -5.62
N THR A 190 -4.86 1.21 -6.75
CA THR A 190 -6.03 0.36 -6.86
C THR A 190 -5.73 -0.96 -7.57
N VAL A 191 -6.75 -1.82 -7.69
CA VAL A 191 -6.63 -3.14 -8.29
C VAL A 191 -6.78 -3.09 -9.82
N ARG A 192 -5.95 -3.86 -10.55
CA ARG A 192 -6.09 -4.04 -12.01
C ARG A 192 -7.28 -4.92 -12.35
N GLN A 193 -7.89 -4.69 -13.51
CA GLN A 193 -8.97 -5.55 -14.04
C GLN A 193 -8.54 -7.02 -14.18
N SER A 194 -7.27 -7.27 -14.51
CA SER A 194 -6.73 -8.64 -14.60
C SER A 194 -6.79 -9.43 -13.29
N PHE A 195 -6.88 -8.75 -12.14
CA PHE A 195 -7.03 -9.43 -10.85
C PHE A 195 -8.41 -10.04 -10.66
N TYR A 196 -9.48 -9.44 -11.18
CA TYR A 196 -10.85 -9.85 -10.86
C TYR A 196 -11.68 -10.33 -12.06
N LYS A 197 -11.34 -9.95 -13.31
CA LYS A 197 -12.10 -10.39 -14.49
C LYS A 197 -11.89 -11.87 -14.83
N SER A 198 -10.74 -12.42 -14.46
CA SER A 198 -10.43 -13.83 -14.66
C SER A 198 -9.67 -14.38 -13.45
N PRO A 199 -10.37 -14.52 -12.31
CA PRO A 199 -9.71 -14.90 -11.07
C PRO A 199 -9.20 -16.34 -11.15
N ARG A 200 -7.95 -16.52 -10.73
CA ARG A 200 -7.37 -17.85 -10.59
C ARG A 200 -7.88 -18.47 -9.30
N VAL A 201 -8.67 -19.55 -9.44
CA VAL A 201 -9.32 -20.20 -8.31
C VAL A 201 -8.70 -21.58 -8.07
N TYR A 202 -8.35 -21.86 -6.83
CA TYR A 202 -7.86 -23.15 -6.36
C TYR A 202 -8.98 -23.84 -5.57
N PRO A 203 -9.62 -24.90 -6.16
CA PRO A 203 -10.81 -25.53 -5.57
C PRO A 203 -10.58 -26.10 -4.17
N GLU A 204 -9.36 -26.55 -3.87
CA GLU A 204 -8.98 -27.07 -2.55
C GLU A 204 -9.14 -26.03 -1.44
N ILE A 205 -8.86 -24.76 -1.72
CA ILE A 205 -9.04 -23.66 -0.73
C ILE A 205 -10.53 -23.41 -0.50
N LEU A 206 -11.34 -23.41 -1.56
CA LEU A 206 -12.79 -23.23 -1.43
C LEU A 206 -13.40 -24.39 -0.63
N LYS A 207 -12.98 -25.64 -0.92
CA LYS A 207 -13.44 -26.84 -0.22
C LYS A 207 -13.06 -26.83 1.25
N GLN A 208 -11.83 -26.37 1.57
CA GLN A 208 -11.34 -26.28 2.97
C GLN A 208 -12.28 -25.46 3.86
N TYR A 209 -12.89 -24.41 3.33
CA TYR A 209 -13.71 -23.47 4.09
C TYR A 209 -15.22 -23.53 3.76
N SER A 210 -15.67 -24.53 2.98
CA SER A 210 -17.05 -24.60 2.48
C SER A 210 -18.11 -24.66 3.58
N ASN A 211 -17.77 -25.22 4.75
CA ASN A 211 -18.68 -25.35 5.88
C ASN A 211 -18.42 -24.31 6.99
N SER A 212 -17.70 -23.24 6.68
CA SER A 212 -17.32 -22.23 7.66
C SER A 212 -17.84 -20.84 7.32
N PHE A 213 -18.22 -20.06 8.32
CA PHE A 213 -18.40 -18.64 8.17
C PHE A 213 -17.04 -17.95 8.30
N VAL A 214 -16.42 -17.68 7.14
CA VAL A 214 -15.05 -17.15 7.09
C VAL A 214 -15.02 -15.65 7.19
N VAL A 215 -14.29 -15.15 8.17
CA VAL A 215 -13.87 -13.75 8.33
C VAL A 215 -12.41 -13.66 7.88
N LEU A 216 -12.13 -13.05 6.75
CA LEU A 216 -10.80 -13.07 6.10
C LEU A 216 -9.99 -11.79 6.34
N TYR A 217 -8.72 -11.94 6.68
CA TYR A 217 -7.71 -10.89 6.65
C TYR A 217 -6.54 -11.30 5.75
N ILE A 218 -6.13 -10.43 4.82
CA ILE A 218 -4.90 -10.60 4.01
C ILE A 218 -3.94 -9.44 4.24
N GLY A 219 -2.65 -9.71 4.47
CA GLY A 219 -1.57 -8.71 4.49
C GLY A 219 -0.69 -8.77 5.73
N ASP A 220 0.12 -7.72 5.92
CA ASP A 220 0.99 -7.56 7.09
C ASP A 220 0.21 -7.67 8.41
N THR A 221 0.65 -8.53 9.32
CA THR A 221 -0.02 -8.82 10.59
C THR A 221 0.51 -8.00 11.77
N GLY A 222 1.28 -6.95 11.51
CA GLY A 222 1.80 -6.04 12.53
C GLY A 222 0.70 -5.47 13.43
N LEU A 223 0.99 -5.22 14.70
CA LEU A 223 -0.01 -4.86 15.72
C LEU A 223 -0.88 -3.66 15.37
N ARG A 224 -0.35 -2.70 14.61
CA ARG A 224 -1.10 -1.53 14.12
C ARG A 224 -2.24 -1.89 13.16
N ARG A 225 -2.22 -3.12 12.60
CA ARG A 225 -3.26 -3.60 11.67
C ARG A 225 -4.56 -4.03 12.38
N GLY A 226 -4.60 -3.99 13.71
CA GLY A 226 -5.83 -4.15 14.50
C GLY A 226 -6.32 -5.59 14.68
N LEU A 227 -5.55 -6.61 14.30
CA LEU A 227 -5.94 -8.02 14.43
C LEU A 227 -6.27 -8.46 15.87
N LYS A 228 -5.75 -7.77 16.89
CA LYS A 228 -6.16 -8.01 18.28
C LYS A 228 -7.65 -7.78 18.48
N THR A 229 -8.23 -6.76 17.82
CA THR A 229 -9.68 -6.47 17.89
C THR A 229 -10.48 -7.62 17.28
N ALA A 230 -10.08 -8.09 16.08
CA ALA A 230 -10.73 -9.21 15.42
C ALA A 230 -10.65 -10.53 16.25
N ILE A 231 -9.47 -10.87 16.78
CA ILE A 231 -9.27 -12.08 17.61
C ILE A 231 -10.13 -12.03 18.88
N LYS A 232 -10.17 -10.90 19.59
CA LYS A 232 -11.01 -10.72 20.77
C LYS A 232 -12.50 -10.79 20.42
N SER A 233 -12.90 -10.29 19.25
CA SER A 233 -14.26 -10.40 18.75
C SER A 233 -14.68 -11.87 18.56
N VAL A 234 -13.81 -12.70 17.95
CA VAL A 234 -14.07 -14.14 17.78
C VAL A 234 -14.39 -14.79 19.14
N HIS A 235 -13.65 -14.44 20.20
CA HIS A 235 -13.94 -14.95 21.54
C HIS A 235 -15.36 -14.59 22.02
N LEU A 236 -15.87 -13.39 21.71
CA LEU A 236 -17.21 -12.96 22.12
C LEU A 236 -18.35 -13.60 21.32
N ILE A 237 -18.07 -14.01 20.07
CA ILE A 237 -19.14 -14.46 19.15
C ILE A 237 -19.03 -15.92 18.70
N LYS A 238 -17.99 -16.66 19.11
CA LYS A 238 -17.77 -18.05 18.71
C LYS A 238 -18.94 -19.01 19.00
N ASN A 239 -19.75 -18.72 20.03
CA ASN A 239 -20.93 -19.51 20.36
C ASN A 239 -22.22 -18.96 19.69
N LYS A 240 -22.15 -17.85 18.95
CA LYS A 240 -23.29 -17.22 18.28
C LYS A 240 -23.27 -17.42 16.77
N ILE A 241 -22.11 -17.77 16.21
CA ILE A 241 -21.92 -18.03 14.78
C ILE A 241 -21.40 -19.46 14.64
N GLU A 242 -22.20 -20.30 14.01
CA GLU A 242 -21.82 -21.67 13.71
C GLU A 242 -20.59 -21.68 12.78
N ASN A 243 -19.60 -22.50 13.15
CA ASN A 243 -18.38 -22.71 12.36
C ASN A 243 -17.63 -21.43 11.96
N ILE A 244 -17.63 -20.40 12.82
CA ILE A 244 -16.85 -19.19 12.55
C ILE A 244 -15.35 -19.50 12.45
N LYS A 245 -14.71 -18.95 11.41
CA LYS A 245 -13.27 -19.00 11.18
C LYS A 245 -12.71 -17.62 10.86
N LEU A 246 -11.82 -17.11 11.69
CA LEU A 246 -10.96 -15.97 11.35
C LEU A 246 -9.71 -16.50 10.63
N VAL A 247 -9.64 -16.28 9.32
CA VAL A 247 -8.52 -16.72 8.49
C VAL A 247 -7.56 -15.54 8.27
N ILE A 248 -6.31 -15.71 8.68
CA ILE A 248 -5.26 -14.69 8.61
C ILE A 248 -4.16 -15.14 7.64
N VAL A 249 -4.12 -14.49 6.46
CA VAL A 249 -3.11 -14.70 5.42
C VAL A 249 -2.08 -13.57 5.49
N GLY A 250 -0.86 -13.89 5.90
CA GLY A 250 0.22 -12.92 6.05
C GLY A 250 1.10 -13.25 7.25
N LYS A 251 2.16 -12.47 7.42
CA LYS A 251 3.08 -12.65 8.55
C LYS A 251 3.73 -11.34 8.99
N ASN A 252 4.13 -11.29 10.26
CA ASN A 252 4.96 -10.24 10.82
C ASN A 252 5.80 -10.80 11.98
N THR A 253 6.87 -10.13 12.36
CA THR A 253 7.69 -10.49 13.52
C THR A 253 6.93 -10.46 14.86
N THR A 254 5.77 -9.80 14.91
CA THR A 254 4.90 -9.67 16.07
C THR A 254 3.80 -10.75 16.17
N ASP A 255 3.78 -11.73 15.26
CA ASP A 255 2.75 -12.78 15.21
C ASP A 255 2.66 -13.61 16.50
N ILE A 256 3.79 -13.79 17.19
CA ILE A 256 3.79 -14.49 18.48
C ILE A 256 2.85 -13.84 19.51
N ILE A 257 2.71 -12.51 19.47
CA ILE A 257 1.81 -11.78 20.37
C ILE A 257 0.34 -12.10 20.04
N LEU A 258 0.02 -12.21 18.75
CA LEU A 258 -1.33 -12.57 18.29
C LEU A 258 -1.66 -14.04 18.60
N LYS A 259 -0.71 -14.95 18.36
CA LYS A 259 -0.86 -16.38 18.67
C LYS A 259 -1.04 -16.63 20.18
N ASN A 260 -0.27 -15.93 21.02
CA ASN A 260 -0.45 -16.00 22.46
C ASN A 260 -1.82 -15.47 22.89
N LEU A 261 -2.32 -14.41 22.24
CA LEU A 261 -3.67 -13.91 22.51
C LEU A 261 -4.75 -14.95 22.15
N VAL A 262 -4.61 -15.64 21.02
CA VAL A 262 -5.52 -16.73 20.59
C VAL A 262 -5.55 -17.84 21.64
N LYS A 263 -4.37 -18.30 22.11
CA LYS A 263 -4.24 -19.31 23.14
C LYS A 263 -4.88 -18.87 24.48
N ASN A 264 -4.58 -17.64 24.91
CA ASN A 264 -5.12 -17.12 26.19
C ASN A 264 -6.64 -16.96 26.16
N LEU A 265 -7.24 -16.73 25.00
CA LEU A 265 -8.69 -16.63 24.83
C LEU A 265 -9.37 -17.96 24.49
N GLN A 266 -8.59 -19.04 24.35
CA GLN A 266 -9.08 -20.38 23.99
C GLN A 266 -9.95 -20.35 22.72
N VAL A 267 -9.38 -19.77 21.63
CA VAL A 267 -10.04 -19.65 20.31
C VAL A 267 -9.20 -20.27 19.17
N GLU A 268 -8.29 -21.18 19.49
CA GLU A 268 -7.43 -21.85 18.51
C GLU A 268 -8.23 -22.56 17.43
N ALA A 269 -9.36 -23.18 17.80
CA ALA A 269 -10.25 -23.85 16.85
C ALA A 269 -10.92 -22.87 15.85
N HIS A 270 -10.91 -21.58 16.14
CA HIS A 270 -11.61 -20.55 15.37
C HIS A 270 -10.69 -19.55 14.63
N VAL A 271 -9.35 -19.68 14.78
CA VAL A 271 -8.39 -18.73 14.19
C VAL A 271 -7.28 -19.48 13.46
N ASP A 272 -7.23 -19.33 12.14
CA ASP A 272 -6.23 -19.95 11.29
C ASP A 272 -5.15 -18.92 10.89
N PHE A 273 -3.90 -19.12 11.36
CA PHE A 273 -2.73 -18.36 10.89
C PHE A 273 -2.06 -19.11 9.74
N LEU A 274 -2.28 -18.67 8.50
CA LEU A 274 -1.74 -19.35 7.32
C LEU A 274 -0.32 -18.91 6.96
N GLY A 275 0.20 -17.87 7.63
CA GLY A 275 1.49 -17.29 7.30
C GLY A 275 1.49 -16.60 5.94
N TRP A 276 2.69 -16.36 5.41
CA TRP A 276 2.83 -15.79 4.07
C TRP A 276 2.34 -16.78 3.00
N LYS A 277 1.56 -16.26 2.07
CA LYS A 277 1.09 -17.00 0.89
C LYS A 277 1.40 -16.21 -0.37
N ASP A 278 1.61 -16.93 -1.48
CA ASP A 278 1.75 -16.29 -2.79
C ASP A 278 0.47 -15.53 -3.18
N GLN A 279 0.64 -14.41 -3.88
CA GLN A 279 -0.48 -13.55 -4.27
C GLN A 279 -1.47 -14.25 -5.20
N SER A 280 -1.04 -15.26 -5.97
CA SER A 280 -1.93 -16.06 -6.83
C SER A 280 -3.02 -16.82 -6.06
N LEU A 281 -2.84 -17.02 -4.75
CA LEU A 281 -3.82 -17.68 -3.88
C LEU A 281 -4.85 -16.72 -3.28
N PHE A 282 -4.61 -15.41 -3.35
CA PHE A 282 -5.46 -14.42 -2.65
C PHE A 282 -6.89 -14.45 -3.13
N GLN A 283 -7.11 -14.60 -4.43
CA GLN A 283 -8.46 -14.67 -5.02
C GLN A 283 -9.27 -15.85 -4.43
N SER A 284 -8.65 -17.01 -4.26
CA SER A 284 -9.30 -18.19 -3.68
C SER A 284 -9.69 -17.96 -2.20
N TYR A 285 -8.79 -17.37 -1.40
CA TYR A 285 -9.12 -17.02 -0.02
C TYR A 285 -10.23 -15.96 0.07
N ILE A 286 -10.21 -14.96 -0.80
CA ILE A 286 -11.27 -13.94 -0.85
C ILE A 286 -12.60 -14.59 -1.25
N LEU A 287 -12.62 -15.43 -2.28
CA LEU A 287 -13.82 -16.11 -2.75
C LEU A 287 -14.35 -17.17 -1.78
N SER A 288 -13.52 -17.72 -0.90
CA SER A 288 -13.95 -18.64 0.16
C SER A 288 -14.51 -17.92 1.40
N SER A 289 -14.43 -16.58 1.48
CA SER A 289 -14.84 -15.82 2.66
C SER A 289 -16.28 -15.30 2.58
N ALA A 290 -16.93 -15.19 3.74
CA ALA A 290 -18.22 -14.53 3.86
C ALA A 290 -18.08 -13.01 4.00
N ILE A 291 -17.07 -12.56 4.73
CA ILE A 291 -16.71 -11.16 4.92
C ILE A 291 -15.18 -10.99 4.94
N CYS A 292 -14.71 -9.84 4.49
CA CYS A 292 -13.29 -9.49 4.54
C CYS A 292 -13.07 -8.31 5.48
N ILE A 293 -11.95 -8.30 6.23
CA ILE A 293 -11.74 -7.29 7.27
C ILE A 293 -10.50 -6.42 7.04
N SER A 294 -10.62 -5.16 7.46
CA SER A 294 -9.52 -4.21 7.53
C SER A 294 -9.59 -3.40 8.85
N PRO A 295 -9.25 -4.01 10.01
CA PRO A 295 -9.48 -3.42 11.33
C PRO A 295 -8.34 -2.49 11.77
N LEU A 296 -7.83 -1.65 10.86
CA LEU A 296 -6.68 -0.77 11.10
C LEU A 296 -6.86 0.08 12.34
N HIS A 297 -5.82 0.20 13.17
CA HIS A 297 -5.81 1.21 14.24
C HIS A 297 -5.62 2.60 13.65
N ARG A 298 -6.42 3.58 14.10
CA ARG A 298 -6.32 4.97 13.68
C ARG A 298 -4.96 5.57 14.03
N ASN A 299 -4.39 6.22 13.09
CA ASN A 299 -3.20 7.07 13.18
C ASN A 299 -3.08 7.85 11.86
N VAL A 300 -2.27 8.90 11.82
CA VAL A 300 -2.11 9.75 10.63
C VAL A 300 -1.81 8.95 9.37
N HIS A 301 -0.96 7.91 9.45
CA HIS A 301 -0.65 7.07 8.28
C HIS A 301 -1.89 6.32 7.77
N HIS A 302 -2.64 5.64 8.63
CA HIS A 302 -3.83 4.89 8.21
C HIS A 302 -5.02 5.81 7.86
N ASP A 303 -5.08 7.00 8.44
CA ASP A 303 -6.10 8.00 8.11
C ASP A 303 -5.85 8.67 6.74
N THR A 304 -4.62 8.59 6.20
CA THR A 304 -4.21 9.22 4.93
C THR A 304 -3.84 8.22 3.83
N THR A 305 -4.00 6.91 4.05
CA THR A 305 -3.66 5.88 3.05
C THR A 305 -4.73 4.81 2.99
N TYR A 306 -4.94 4.24 1.80
CA TYR A 306 -5.79 3.08 1.63
C TYR A 306 -5.05 1.79 2.02
N ALA A 307 -5.79 0.85 2.61
CA ALA A 307 -5.36 -0.53 2.66
C ALA A 307 -5.74 -1.22 1.34
N ASN A 308 -4.80 -1.40 0.41
CA ASN A 308 -5.07 -1.90 -0.96
C ASN A 308 -5.90 -3.18 -1.00
N LYS A 309 -5.83 -4.00 0.05
CA LYS A 309 -6.63 -5.22 0.17
C LYS A 309 -8.15 -4.97 0.08
N ILE A 310 -8.66 -3.80 0.51
CA ILE A 310 -10.09 -3.51 0.46
C ILE A 310 -10.58 -3.48 -1.00
N PHE A 311 -9.76 -3.00 -1.93
CA PHE A 311 -10.09 -2.99 -3.35
C PHE A 311 -10.08 -4.40 -3.95
N GLN A 312 -9.16 -5.28 -3.49
CA GLN A 312 -9.16 -6.69 -3.85
C GLN A 312 -10.42 -7.41 -3.33
N TYR A 313 -10.85 -7.12 -2.10
CA TYR A 313 -12.05 -7.67 -1.50
C TYR A 313 -13.31 -7.24 -2.27
N MET A 314 -13.46 -5.93 -2.49
CA MET A 314 -14.57 -5.33 -3.21
C MET A 314 -14.63 -5.85 -4.66
N SER A 315 -13.50 -5.91 -5.37
CA SER A 315 -13.45 -6.37 -6.77
C SER A 315 -13.91 -7.81 -6.97
N LEU A 316 -13.83 -8.64 -5.94
CA LEU A 316 -14.31 -10.03 -5.95
C LEU A 316 -15.67 -10.20 -5.25
N GLY A 317 -16.41 -9.11 -5.08
CA GLY A 317 -17.77 -9.12 -4.55
C GLY A 317 -17.86 -9.54 -3.08
N ARG A 318 -16.86 -9.21 -2.25
CA ARG A 318 -16.92 -9.51 -0.81
C ARG A 318 -17.14 -8.25 0.02
N PRO A 319 -18.11 -8.28 0.95
CA PRO A 319 -18.37 -7.15 1.84
C PRO A 319 -17.16 -6.89 2.75
N VAL A 320 -16.90 -5.62 3.03
CA VAL A 320 -15.75 -5.19 3.83
C VAL A 320 -16.22 -4.70 5.21
N LEU A 321 -15.63 -5.24 6.28
CA LEU A 321 -15.72 -4.64 7.61
C LEU A 321 -14.43 -3.89 7.90
N GLY A 322 -14.47 -2.56 7.78
CA GLY A 322 -13.32 -1.66 8.02
C GLY A 322 -13.42 -0.94 9.35
N SER A 323 -12.28 -0.48 9.90
CA SER A 323 -12.31 0.49 11.00
C SER A 323 -12.60 1.90 10.48
N ASN A 324 -12.94 2.81 11.40
CA ASN A 324 -13.17 4.23 11.12
C ASN A 324 -11.88 5.04 10.85
N ALA A 325 -10.82 4.41 10.32
CA ALA A 325 -9.67 5.13 9.77
C ALA A 325 -10.13 5.90 8.52
N SER A 326 -9.87 7.22 8.49
CA SER A 326 -10.60 8.17 7.66
C SER A 326 -10.63 7.82 6.16
N ALA A 327 -9.49 7.48 5.56
CA ALA A 327 -9.42 7.16 4.13
C ALA A 327 -10.24 5.90 3.79
N GLN A 328 -10.09 4.81 4.55
CA GLN A 328 -10.84 3.58 4.24
C GLN A 328 -12.32 3.69 4.59
N GLU A 329 -12.68 4.38 5.67
CA GLU A 329 -14.08 4.64 6.02
C GLU A 329 -14.80 5.36 4.87
N LYS A 330 -14.20 6.44 4.37
CA LYS A 330 -14.77 7.24 3.28
C LYS A 330 -15.01 6.41 2.01
N ILE A 331 -14.02 5.59 1.62
CA ILE A 331 -14.15 4.81 0.38
C ILE A 331 -15.13 3.65 0.52
N ILE A 332 -15.17 2.96 1.68
CA ILE A 332 -16.13 1.88 1.92
C ILE A 332 -17.56 2.43 1.94
N LYS A 333 -17.79 3.58 2.60
CA LYS A 333 -19.09 4.26 2.60
C LYS A 333 -19.49 4.77 1.21
N LYS A 334 -18.57 5.40 0.47
CA LYS A 334 -18.82 5.87 -0.90
C LYS A 334 -19.25 4.73 -1.82
N ALA A 335 -18.61 3.57 -1.70
CA ALA A 335 -18.94 2.40 -2.50
C ALA A 335 -20.18 1.64 -1.98
N ASN A 336 -20.71 1.99 -0.82
CA ASN A 336 -21.71 1.20 -0.08
C ASN A 336 -21.35 -0.31 -0.08
N ALA A 337 -20.09 -0.63 0.28
CA ALA A 337 -19.52 -1.96 0.11
C ALA A 337 -19.25 -2.68 1.45
N GLY A 338 -19.84 -2.20 2.54
CA GLY A 338 -19.61 -2.83 3.85
C GLY A 338 -19.91 -1.95 5.04
N LEU A 339 -19.48 -2.41 6.21
CA LEU A 339 -19.71 -1.74 7.50
C LEU A 339 -18.41 -1.16 8.07
N ILE A 340 -18.58 -0.19 8.96
CA ILE A 340 -17.49 0.47 9.68
C ILE A 340 -17.64 0.20 11.17
N HIS A 341 -16.55 -0.21 11.82
CA HIS A 341 -16.48 -0.33 13.28
C HIS A 341 -15.56 0.76 13.86
N GLN A 342 -15.79 1.10 15.13
CA GLN A 342 -14.94 2.04 15.87
C GLN A 342 -13.57 1.41 16.15
N ASP A 343 -12.49 2.21 16.03
CA ASP A 343 -11.12 1.75 16.30
C ASP A 343 -11.04 1.12 17.69
N ARG A 344 -10.45 -0.09 17.74
CA ARG A 344 -10.21 -0.88 18.96
C ARG A 344 -11.47 -1.29 19.74
N ASP A 345 -12.64 -0.98 19.27
CA ASP A 345 -13.89 -1.40 19.90
C ASP A 345 -14.23 -2.83 19.49
N VAL A 346 -13.98 -3.75 20.41
CA VAL A 346 -14.23 -5.18 20.22
C VAL A 346 -15.72 -5.49 20.15
N LYS A 347 -16.54 -4.78 20.95
CA LYS A 347 -17.99 -5.01 20.97
C LYS A 347 -18.65 -4.54 19.69
N ASP A 348 -18.29 -3.33 19.23
CA ASP A 348 -18.81 -2.79 17.99
C ASP A 348 -18.40 -3.67 16.80
N PHE A 349 -17.11 -4.07 16.72
CA PHE A 349 -16.65 -5.02 15.70
C PHE A 349 -17.47 -6.33 15.74
N SER A 350 -17.70 -6.90 16.95
CA SER A 350 -18.48 -8.13 17.12
C SER A 350 -19.92 -7.97 16.64
N ASN A 351 -20.56 -6.84 16.96
CA ASN A 351 -21.93 -6.54 16.54
C ASN A 351 -22.02 -6.43 15.01
N LYS A 352 -21.02 -5.79 14.35
CA LYS A 352 -20.97 -5.68 12.90
C LYS A 352 -20.74 -7.03 12.21
N VAL A 353 -19.94 -7.92 12.80
CA VAL A 353 -19.81 -9.31 12.32
C VAL A 353 -21.13 -10.07 12.44
N LEU A 354 -21.84 -9.96 13.58
CA LEU A 354 -23.16 -10.58 13.79
C LEU A 354 -24.22 -10.01 12.83
N GLU A 355 -24.23 -8.70 12.60
CA GLU A 355 -25.12 -8.05 11.63
C GLU A 355 -24.93 -8.65 10.23
N LEU A 356 -23.66 -8.77 9.78
CA LEU A 356 -23.34 -9.40 8.50
C LEU A 356 -23.61 -10.91 8.48
N TYR A 357 -23.46 -11.61 9.61
CA TYR A 357 -23.77 -13.03 9.69
C TYR A 357 -25.28 -13.29 9.50
N ASN A 358 -26.09 -12.55 10.23
CA ASN A 358 -27.55 -12.71 10.24
C ASN A 358 -28.24 -12.21 8.98
N ASN A 359 -27.60 -11.37 8.17
CA ASN A 359 -28.19 -10.77 6.98
C ASN A 359 -27.39 -11.15 5.72
N LYS A 360 -27.80 -12.23 5.07
CA LYS A 360 -27.20 -12.71 3.82
C LYS A 360 -27.40 -11.71 2.68
N ASP A 361 -28.59 -11.14 2.54
CA ASP A 361 -28.94 -10.22 1.47
C ASP A 361 -28.08 -8.95 1.55
N LEU A 362 -27.84 -8.44 2.76
CA LEU A 362 -26.96 -7.30 3.00
C LEU A 362 -25.50 -7.60 2.56
N ARG A 363 -25.01 -8.82 2.82
CA ARG A 363 -23.68 -9.23 2.35
C ARG A 363 -23.60 -9.26 0.84
N GLU A 364 -24.63 -9.78 0.17
CA GLU A 364 -24.72 -9.87 -1.30
C GLU A 364 -24.83 -8.47 -1.90
N GLU A 365 -25.65 -7.59 -1.33
CA GLU A 365 -25.77 -6.17 -1.73
C GLU A 365 -24.42 -5.46 -1.63
N PHE A 366 -23.74 -5.50 -0.48
CA PHE A 366 -22.44 -4.87 -0.30
C PHE A 366 -21.37 -5.44 -1.25
N GLY A 367 -21.40 -6.75 -1.48
CA GLY A 367 -20.51 -7.40 -2.43
C GLY A 367 -20.72 -6.89 -3.86
N LYS A 368 -21.98 -6.81 -4.31
CA LYS A 368 -22.35 -6.30 -5.62
C LYS A 368 -21.94 -4.83 -5.78
N ASN A 369 -22.32 -3.98 -4.84
CA ASN A 369 -21.99 -2.55 -4.86
C ASN A 369 -20.47 -2.34 -4.91
N GLY A 370 -19.69 -3.10 -4.12
CA GLY A 370 -18.24 -3.05 -4.11
C GLY A 370 -17.62 -3.40 -5.46
N SER A 371 -18.09 -4.49 -6.10
CA SER A 371 -17.58 -4.91 -7.41
C SER A 371 -17.92 -3.91 -8.52
N GLU A 372 -19.13 -3.40 -8.54
CA GLU A 372 -19.58 -2.37 -9.50
C GLU A 372 -18.79 -1.06 -9.33
N PHE A 373 -18.57 -0.63 -8.09
CA PHE A 373 -17.75 0.55 -7.80
C PHE A 373 -16.30 0.39 -8.30
N ILE A 374 -15.67 -0.77 -8.07
CA ILE A 374 -14.34 -1.03 -8.58
C ILE A 374 -14.32 -1.03 -10.10
N GLU A 375 -15.25 -1.73 -10.76
CA GLU A 375 -15.27 -1.84 -12.21
C GLU A 375 -15.50 -0.48 -12.89
N ASN A 376 -16.46 0.28 -12.41
CA ASN A 376 -16.91 1.49 -13.08
C ASN A 376 -16.08 2.74 -12.73
N GLU A 377 -15.59 2.85 -11.47
CA GLU A 377 -14.94 4.08 -10.99
C GLU A 377 -13.51 3.87 -10.50
N PHE A 378 -13.19 2.74 -9.85
CA PHE A 378 -12.01 2.65 -9.00
C PHE A 378 -11.05 1.52 -9.37
N SER A 379 -11.14 0.97 -10.59
CA SER A 379 -10.09 0.10 -11.15
C SER A 379 -8.83 0.90 -11.43
N TRP A 380 -7.67 0.23 -11.52
CA TRP A 380 -6.44 0.89 -11.93
C TRP A 380 -6.56 1.55 -13.32
N GLU A 381 -7.26 0.91 -14.23
CA GLU A 381 -7.50 1.43 -15.58
C GLU A 381 -8.26 2.76 -15.57
N ASN A 382 -9.13 2.99 -14.58
CA ASN A 382 -9.83 4.26 -14.40
C ASN A 382 -8.97 5.28 -13.63
N THR A 383 -8.35 4.87 -12.53
CA THR A 383 -7.60 5.80 -11.68
C THR A 383 -6.28 6.26 -12.30
N SER A 384 -5.66 5.42 -13.13
CA SER A 384 -4.42 5.77 -13.87
C SER A 384 -4.61 6.89 -14.91
N LYS A 385 -5.84 7.19 -15.33
CA LYS A 385 -6.13 8.34 -16.22
C LYS A 385 -5.63 9.66 -15.61
N LYS A 386 -5.70 9.78 -14.27
CA LYS A 386 -5.16 10.95 -13.55
C LYS A 386 -3.63 11.04 -13.68
N LEU A 387 -2.93 9.90 -13.62
CA LEU A 387 -1.49 9.84 -13.85
C LEU A 387 -1.15 10.29 -15.28
N LEU A 388 -1.87 9.78 -16.27
CA LEU A 388 -1.64 10.16 -17.68
C LEU A 388 -1.87 11.65 -17.90
N HIS A 389 -2.87 12.23 -17.25
CA HIS A 389 -3.13 13.68 -17.31
C HIS A 389 -1.98 14.51 -16.72
N VAL A 390 -1.35 14.06 -15.63
CA VAL A 390 -0.13 14.70 -15.09
C VAL A 390 0.94 14.82 -16.19
N TYR A 391 1.20 13.74 -16.92
CA TYR A 391 2.24 13.74 -17.95
C TYR A 391 1.84 14.51 -19.21
N ALA A 392 0.57 14.57 -19.55
CA ALA A 392 0.09 15.42 -20.64
C ALA A 392 0.36 16.91 -20.34
N ASN A 393 0.14 17.33 -19.09
CA ASN A 393 0.37 18.72 -18.67
C ASN A 393 1.85 19.09 -18.52
N LEU A 394 2.76 18.12 -18.35
CA LEU A 394 4.21 18.37 -18.32
C LEU A 394 4.81 18.60 -19.71
N LYS A 395 4.06 18.34 -20.79
CA LYS A 395 4.50 18.57 -22.18
C LYS A 395 4.32 20.04 -22.62
N ASN A 396 3.43 20.76 -21.94
CA ASN A 396 3.10 22.16 -22.18
C ASN A 396 3.92 23.07 -21.24
#